data_6f74bf70a480000b1fee9ae46b838cbc
#
_entry.id   6f74bf70a480000b1fee9ae46b838cbc
#
_cell.length_a   1.000
_cell.length_b   1.000
_cell.length_c   1.000
_cell.angle_alpha   90.00
_cell.angle_beta   90.00
_cell.angle_gamma   90.00
#
_symmetry.space_group_name_H-M   'P 1'
#
loop_
_entity.id
_entity.type
_entity.pdbx_description
1 polymer ?
#
loop_
_entity_poly.entity_id
_entity_poly.type
_entity_poly.pdbx_seq_one_letter_code
_entity_poly.pdbx_strand_id
1 'polypeptide(L)'
;MKLDGVEIAIEKTNRRKTVSIFIERDGSVRVLAPVTATDDTIENAVRAKEYQIFAKLAKWKELNQGKVKRAFVNGQSFLYFGRNYRLSIEENQAVPLKLTGGYLRLDKKYLSKAEKVFKEFYREKAQQKIQERTKLIEDKFSTKPSSIKVLELRNRWASWTPKNRLTFHWKCAMAPVGVLDYIIMHEMVHLKYPSHSPAFWNELDKKMPDYRERENWLKQNGVKMAL
;
A
#
# COMPACT_ATOMS: atom_id res chain seq x y z
N MET A 1 21.66 5.52 15.45
CA MET A 1 22.66 6.17 14.59
C MET A 1 22.06 7.42 13.96
N LYS A 2 22.84 8.48 13.77
CA LYS A 2 22.40 9.68 13.06
C LYS A 2 23.26 9.89 11.80
N LEU A 3 22.64 10.30 10.70
CA LEU A 3 23.28 10.68 9.45
C LEU A 3 22.74 12.07 9.06
N ASP A 4 23.57 13.12 9.17
CA ASP A 4 23.24 14.50 8.84
C ASP A 4 21.85 14.96 9.32
N GLY A 5 21.57 14.70 10.60
CA GLY A 5 20.31 15.07 11.26
C GLY A 5 19.17 14.05 11.11
N VAL A 6 19.31 13.03 10.24
CA VAL A 6 18.32 11.97 10.09
C VAL A 6 18.57 10.86 11.09
N GLU A 7 17.56 10.54 11.90
CA GLU A 7 17.64 9.39 12.81
C GLU A 7 17.43 8.07 12.06
N ILE A 8 18.36 7.14 12.24
CA ILE A 8 18.34 5.81 11.63
C ILE A 8 18.17 4.76 12.73
N ALA A 9 17.05 4.07 12.68
CA ALA A 9 16.78 2.93 13.55
C ALA A 9 17.54 1.70 13.04
N ILE A 10 18.36 1.09 13.92
CA ILE A 10 19.12 -0.13 13.60
C ILE A 10 18.47 -1.31 14.31
N GLU A 11 18.21 -2.37 13.56
CA GLU A 11 17.68 -3.64 14.06
C GLU A 11 18.61 -4.77 13.60
N LYS A 12 19.23 -5.49 14.54
CA LYS A 12 20.09 -6.65 14.28
C LYS A 12 19.23 -7.94 14.33
N THR A 13 19.42 -8.83 13.35
CA THR A 13 18.62 -10.06 13.23
C THR A 13 19.42 -11.22 12.64
N ASN A 14 19.19 -12.44 13.13
CA ASN A 14 19.77 -13.66 12.60
C ASN A 14 19.20 -14.07 11.21
N ARG A 15 18.11 -13.41 10.77
CA ARG A 15 17.44 -13.75 9.50
C ARG A 15 18.09 -13.10 8.28
N ARG A 16 19.10 -12.25 8.47
CA ARG A 16 19.79 -11.52 7.41
C ARG A 16 21.25 -11.91 7.33
N LYS A 17 21.76 -11.94 6.08
CA LYS A 17 23.21 -12.13 5.81
C LYS A 17 23.87 -10.85 5.35
N THR A 18 23.10 -9.82 5.02
CA THR A 18 23.57 -8.53 4.51
C THR A 18 22.84 -7.36 5.18
N VAL A 19 23.49 -6.20 5.22
CA VAL A 19 22.87 -4.95 5.67
C VAL A 19 21.85 -4.48 4.62
N SER A 20 20.64 -4.16 5.07
CA SER A 20 19.57 -3.66 4.22
C SER A 20 19.02 -2.35 4.78
N ILE A 21 18.94 -1.32 3.94
CA ILE A 21 18.46 0.02 4.31
C ILE A 21 17.05 0.19 3.78
N PHE A 22 16.13 0.56 4.65
CA PHE A 22 14.72 0.85 4.34
C PHE A 22 14.44 2.32 4.60
N ILE A 23 13.98 3.00 3.56
CA ILE A 23 13.59 4.41 3.62
C ILE A 23 12.08 4.41 3.47
N GLU A 24 11.41 4.63 4.58
CA GLU A 24 9.96 4.55 4.67
C GLU A 24 9.31 5.83 4.13
N ARG A 25 8.05 5.72 3.72
CA ARG A 25 7.33 6.85 3.12
C ARG A 25 7.03 7.97 4.13
N ASP A 26 6.97 7.66 5.42
CA ASP A 26 6.82 8.65 6.50
C ASP A 26 8.09 9.45 6.78
N GLY A 27 9.20 9.16 6.09
CA GLY A 27 10.50 9.78 6.27
C GLY A 27 11.39 9.07 7.28
N SER A 28 10.92 8.00 7.92
CA SER A 28 11.76 7.19 8.80
C SER A 28 12.76 6.35 7.99
N VAL A 29 13.97 6.20 8.53
CA VAL A 29 15.01 5.35 7.95
C VAL A 29 15.33 4.22 8.92
N ARG A 30 15.35 3.00 8.41
CA ARG A 30 15.57 1.80 9.18
C ARG A 30 16.61 0.90 8.52
N VAL A 31 17.53 0.38 9.32
CA VAL A 31 18.56 -0.57 8.87
C VAL A 31 18.31 -1.93 9.52
N LEU A 32 18.23 -2.97 8.72
CA LEU A 32 18.27 -4.35 9.18
C LEU A 32 19.65 -4.92 8.88
N ALA A 33 20.35 -5.36 9.91
CA ALA A 33 21.70 -5.91 9.81
C ALA A 33 21.77 -7.32 10.40
N PRO A 34 22.73 -8.17 9.95
CA PRO A 34 23.06 -9.39 10.66
C PRO A 34 23.53 -9.10 12.09
N VAL A 35 23.26 -9.98 13.03
CA VAL A 35 23.80 -9.83 14.42
C VAL A 35 25.33 -9.82 14.46
N THR A 36 25.98 -10.41 13.46
CA THR A 36 27.46 -10.44 13.33
C THR A 36 28.04 -9.15 12.74
N ALA A 37 27.19 -8.24 12.23
CA ALA A 37 27.69 -6.98 11.67
C ALA A 37 28.14 -6.02 12.77
N THR A 38 29.36 -5.50 12.63
CA THR A 38 29.88 -4.44 13.50
C THR A 38 29.20 -3.11 13.21
N ASP A 39 29.22 -2.20 14.15
CA ASP A 39 28.62 -0.88 13.97
C ASP A 39 29.33 -0.11 12.85
N ASP A 40 30.65 -0.25 12.71
CA ASP A 40 31.42 0.31 11.60
C ASP A 40 30.97 -0.23 10.24
N THR A 41 30.68 -1.54 10.15
CA THR A 41 30.16 -2.15 8.92
C THR A 41 28.80 -1.56 8.54
N ILE A 42 27.93 -1.33 9.53
CA ILE A 42 26.62 -0.74 9.33
C ILE A 42 26.76 0.73 8.92
N GLU A 43 27.61 1.50 9.60
CA GLU A 43 27.84 2.90 9.30
C GLU A 43 28.39 3.08 7.89
N ASN A 44 29.41 2.32 7.50
CA ASN A 44 29.99 2.35 6.17
C ASN A 44 28.93 2.01 5.08
N ALA A 45 28.08 1.01 5.32
CA ALA A 45 27.00 0.67 4.40
C ALA A 45 25.96 1.80 4.24
N VAL A 46 25.66 2.51 5.33
CA VAL A 46 24.74 3.66 5.32
C VAL A 46 25.38 4.83 4.59
N ARG A 47 26.64 5.20 4.88
CA ARG A 47 27.35 6.29 4.22
C ARG A 47 27.51 6.03 2.72
N ALA A 48 27.82 4.81 2.30
CA ALA A 48 27.90 4.45 0.89
C ALA A 48 26.56 4.64 0.14
N LYS A 49 25.44 4.75 0.84
CA LYS A 49 24.09 4.97 0.29
C LYS A 49 23.50 6.34 0.66
N GLU A 50 24.26 7.21 1.24
CA GLU A 50 23.83 8.50 1.75
C GLU A 50 23.06 9.31 0.71
N TYR A 51 23.62 9.53 -0.48
CA TYR A 51 22.94 10.23 -1.56
C TYR A 51 21.57 9.60 -1.89
N GLN A 52 21.51 8.28 -1.97
CA GLN A 52 20.25 7.58 -2.29
C GLN A 52 19.22 7.72 -1.17
N ILE A 53 19.67 7.77 0.10
CA ILE A 53 18.81 8.00 1.26
C ILE A 53 18.20 9.40 1.16
N PHE A 54 19.03 10.45 1.02
CA PHE A 54 18.54 11.82 0.97
C PHE A 54 17.69 12.11 -0.27
N ALA A 55 18.08 11.63 -1.45
CA ALA A 55 17.27 11.75 -2.66
C ALA A 55 15.88 11.13 -2.49
N LYS A 56 15.80 9.97 -1.81
CA LYS A 56 14.53 9.31 -1.58
C LYS A 56 13.70 10.00 -0.50
N LEU A 57 14.33 10.50 0.56
CA LEU A 57 13.66 11.31 1.59
C LEU A 57 13.09 12.60 1.01
N ALA A 58 13.85 13.32 0.19
CA ALA A 58 13.39 14.52 -0.52
C ALA A 58 12.16 14.21 -1.39
N LYS A 59 12.22 13.12 -2.17
CA LYS A 59 11.10 12.64 -2.98
C LYS A 59 9.87 12.29 -2.14
N TRP A 60 10.05 11.62 -1.00
CA TRP A 60 8.93 11.31 -0.10
C TRP A 60 8.35 12.58 0.53
N LYS A 61 9.20 13.53 0.90
CA LYS A 61 8.75 14.85 1.41
C LYS A 61 7.87 15.56 0.39
N GLU A 62 8.30 15.64 -0.87
CA GLU A 62 7.52 16.21 -1.97
C GLU A 62 6.18 15.47 -2.15
N LEU A 63 6.20 14.15 -2.30
CA LEU A 63 5.00 13.35 -2.48
C LEU A 63 4.04 13.40 -1.28
N ASN A 64 4.54 13.63 -0.07
CA ASN A 64 3.75 13.71 1.14
C ASN A 64 3.13 15.09 1.39
N GLN A 65 3.49 16.13 0.62
CA GLN A 65 2.86 17.46 0.71
C GLN A 65 1.34 17.39 0.45
N GLY A 66 0.88 16.40 -0.33
CA GLY A 66 -0.53 16.14 -0.58
C GLY A 66 -1.24 15.27 0.48
N LYS A 67 -0.63 15.02 1.65
CA LYS A 67 -1.24 14.19 2.70
C LYS A 67 -2.47 14.88 3.27
N VAL A 68 -3.63 14.27 3.10
CA VAL A 68 -4.91 14.79 3.59
C VAL A 68 -5.23 14.11 4.91
N LYS A 69 -5.44 14.91 5.96
CA LYS A 69 -6.05 14.44 7.21
C LYS A 69 -7.55 14.71 7.11
N ARG A 70 -8.37 13.69 7.22
CA ARG A 70 -9.83 13.82 7.12
C ARG A 70 -10.47 13.79 8.50
N ALA A 71 -11.47 14.65 8.67
CA ALA A 71 -12.35 14.61 9.82
C ALA A 71 -13.63 13.83 9.46
N PHE A 72 -14.19 13.11 10.42
CA PHE A 72 -15.46 12.41 10.22
C PHE A 72 -16.63 13.35 10.55
N VAL A 73 -16.88 14.28 9.62
CA VAL A 73 -17.96 15.28 9.71
C VAL A 73 -18.82 15.25 8.45
N ASN A 74 -20.06 15.71 8.54
CA ASN A 74 -20.96 15.80 7.37
C ASN A 74 -20.31 16.59 6.22
N GLY A 75 -20.46 16.09 5.00
CA GLY A 75 -19.90 16.70 3.80
C GLY A 75 -18.43 16.36 3.51
N GLN A 76 -17.67 15.83 4.47
CA GLN A 76 -16.29 15.38 4.22
C GLN A 76 -16.25 14.32 3.14
N SER A 77 -15.35 14.48 2.17
CA SER A 77 -15.21 13.55 1.06
C SER A 77 -14.20 12.44 1.34
N PHE A 78 -14.56 11.22 0.95
CA PHE A 78 -13.72 10.03 1.03
C PHE A 78 -13.66 9.33 -0.34
N LEU A 79 -12.49 8.86 -0.69
CA LEU A 79 -12.28 8.09 -1.93
C LEU A 79 -12.86 6.69 -1.80
N TYR A 80 -13.56 6.23 -2.85
CA TYR A 80 -14.01 4.85 -3.00
C TYR A 80 -13.96 4.45 -4.48
N PHE A 81 -13.11 3.50 -4.81
CA PHE A 81 -12.79 3.07 -6.18
C PHE A 81 -12.59 4.24 -7.16
N GLY A 82 -11.76 5.21 -6.74
CA GLY A 82 -11.37 6.37 -7.56
C GLY A 82 -12.40 7.51 -7.60
N ARG A 83 -13.54 7.37 -6.94
CA ARG A 83 -14.57 8.42 -6.86
C ARG A 83 -14.65 8.99 -5.44
N ASN A 84 -14.99 10.26 -5.35
CA ASN A 84 -15.24 10.91 -4.07
C ASN A 84 -16.71 10.77 -3.67
N TYR A 85 -16.93 10.34 -2.43
CA TYR A 85 -18.26 10.27 -1.81
C TYR A 85 -18.27 11.08 -0.54
N ARG A 86 -19.33 11.88 -0.36
CA ARG A 86 -19.50 12.69 0.84
C ARG A 86 -20.01 11.84 2.00
N LEU A 87 -19.51 12.13 3.20
CA LEU A 87 -20.02 11.55 4.44
C LEU A 87 -21.36 12.20 4.80
N SER A 88 -22.33 11.38 5.17
CA SER A 88 -23.57 11.78 5.86
C SER A 88 -23.64 11.01 7.18
N ILE A 89 -23.76 11.74 8.28
CA ILE A 89 -23.94 11.14 9.61
C ILE A 89 -25.44 11.11 9.89
N GLU A 90 -25.96 9.90 10.12
CA GLU A 90 -27.39 9.64 10.27
C GLU A 90 -27.66 8.90 11.57
N GLU A 91 -28.91 8.93 11.99
CA GLU A 91 -29.37 8.22 13.17
C GLU A 91 -30.12 6.93 12.79
N ASN A 92 -30.04 5.92 13.66
CA ASN A 92 -30.84 4.69 13.57
C ASN A 92 -30.63 3.88 12.28
N GLN A 93 -29.38 3.73 11.80
CA GLN A 93 -29.10 2.85 10.68
C GLN A 93 -28.98 1.37 11.15
N ALA A 94 -29.40 0.45 10.29
CA ALA A 94 -29.25 -1.00 10.54
C ALA A 94 -27.77 -1.47 10.51
N VAL A 95 -26.88 -0.74 9.79
CA VAL A 95 -25.47 -1.07 9.67
C VAL A 95 -24.60 0.15 9.98
N PRO A 96 -23.38 -0.05 10.53
CA PRO A 96 -22.52 1.05 10.95
C PRO A 96 -22.19 2.05 9.83
N LEU A 97 -21.87 1.55 8.64
CA LEU A 97 -21.50 2.35 7.47
C LEU A 97 -22.01 1.67 6.20
N LYS A 98 -22.64 2.43 5.31
CA LYS A 98 -23.04 1.97 3.99
C LYS A 98 -22.83 3.05 2.93
N LEU A 99 -22.67 2.64 1.67
CA LEU A 99 -22.68 3.53 0.52
C LEU A 99 -24.04 3.40 -0.15
N THR A 100 -24.84 4.46 -0.13
CA THR A 100 -26.17 4.51 -0.77
C THR A 100 -26.55 5.94 -1.10
N GLY A 101 -27.29 6.13 -2.21
CA GLY A 101 -27.73 7.46 -2.65
C GLY A 101 -26.57 8.43 -2.94
N GLY A 102 -25.38 7.93 -3.30
CA GLY A 102 -24.21 8.78 -3.56
C GLY A 102 -23.47 9.25 -2.30
N TYR A 103 -23.83 8.76 -1.11
CA TYR A 103 -23.23 9.13 0.16
C TYR A 103 -22.69 7.92 0.92
N LEU A 104 -21.57 8.11 1.61
CA LEU A 104 -21.14 7.22 2.70
C LEU A 104 -21.92 7.61 3.96
N ARG A 105 -22.87 6.77 4.37
CA ARG A 105 -23.76 7.03 5.51
C ARG A 105 -23.25 6.30 6.74
N LEU A 106 -22.83 7.07 7.75
CA LEU A 106 -22.33 6.57 9.05
C LEU A 106 -23.40 6.75 10.12
N ASP A 107 -23.69 5.70 10.84
CA ASP A 107 -24.59 5.81 12.01
C ASP A 107 -23.87 6.60 13.14
N LYS A 108 -24.53 7.62 13.68
CA LYS A 108 -24.03 8.56 14.69
C LYS A 108 -23.45 7.86 15.93
N LYS A 109 -24.02 6.71 16.33
CA LYS A 109 -23.52 5.93 17.46
C LYS A 109 -22.12 5.39 17.28
N TYR A 110 -21.63 5.29 16.03
CA TYR A 110 -20.26 4.85 15.72
C TYR A 110 -19.28 6.00 15.44
N LEU A 111 -19.68 7.25 15.59
CA LEU A 111 -18.85 8.42 15.27
C LEU A 111 -17.52 8.41 16.03
N SER A 112 -17.53 8.05 17.33
CA SER A 112 -16.31 7.94 18.15
C SER A 112 -15.35 6.83 17.69
N LYS A 113 -15.84 5.88 16.88
CA LYS A 113 -15.08 4.75 16.30
C LYS A 113 -15.07 4.79 14.78
N ALA A 114 -15.35 5.95 14.18
CA ALA A 114 -15.53 6.12 12.74
C ALA A 114 -14.34 5.57 11.93
N GLU A 115 -13.10 5.86 12.33
CA GLU A 115 -11.92 5.35 11.64
C GLU A 115 -11.90 3.81 11.55
N LYS A 116 -12.21 3.13 12.66
CA LYS A 116 -12.30 1.66 12.69
C LYS A 116 -13.39 1.14 11.76
N VAL A 117 -14.58 1.75 11.81
CA VAL A 117 -15.73 1.38 10.96
C VAL A 117 -15.40 1.58 9.48
N PHE A 118 -14.74 2.69 9.11
CA PHE A 118 -14.30 2.93 7.75
C PHE A 118 -13.25 1.92 7.29
N LYS A 119 -12.26 1.59 8.13
CA LYS A 119 -11.25 0.57 7.82
C LYS A 119 -11.90 -0.81 7.56
N GLU A 120 -12.87 -1.21 8.37
CA GLU A 120 -13.61 -2.46 8.21
C GLU A 120 -14.42 -2.47 6.91
N PHE A 121 -15.16 -1.40 6.62
CA PHE A 121 -15.90 -1.22 5.38
C PHE A 121 -14.97 -1.33 4.16
N TYR A 122 -13.87 -0.57 4.13
CA TYR A 122 -12.94 -0.63 3.02
C TYR A 122 -12.27 -1.99 2.87
N ARG A 123 -11.96 -2.68 3.99
CA ARG A 123 -11.39 -4.03 3.95
C ARG A 123 -12.35 -5.02 3.31
N GLU A 124 -13.62 -5.00 3.71
CA GLU A 124 -14.66 -5.84 3.12
C GLU A 124 -14.83 -5.55 1.62
N LYS A 125 -14.97 -4.29 1.24
CA LYS A 125 -15.17 -3.88 -0.17
C LYS A 125 -13.92 -4.17 -1.02
N ALA A 126 -12.71 -3.96 -0.49
CA ALA A 126 -11.49 -4.37 -1.15
C ALA A 126 -11.43 -5.88 -1.36
N GLN A 127 -11.76 -6.69 -0.33
CA GLN A 127 -11.74 -8.14 -0.44
C GLN A 127 -12.68 -8.64 -1.56
N GLN A 128 -13.91 -8.14 -1.57
CA GLN A 128 -14.89 -8.49 -2.60
C GLN A 128 -14.41 -8.09 -4.00
N LYS A 129 -13.98 -6.83 -4.18
CA LYS A 129 -13.55 -6.32 -5.48
C LYS A 129 -12.27 -6.98 -5.99
N ILE A 130 -11.29 -7.22 -5.13
CA ILE A 130 -10.04 -7.89 -5.51
C ILE A 130 -10.31 -9.33 -5.95
N GLN A 131 -11.16 -10.05 -5.24
CA GLN A 131 -11.55 -11.41 -5.65
C GLN A 131 -12.26 -11.42 -7.00
N GLU A 132 -13.23 -10.52 -7.20
CA GLU A 132 -13.92 -10.33 -8.48
C GLU A 132 -12.93 -10.03 -9.62
N ARG A 133 -12.04 -9.04 -9.42
CA ARG A 133 -11.07 -8.64 -10.44
C ARG A 133 -10.02 -9.72 -10.73
N THR A 134 -9.57 -10.42 -9.69
CA THR A 134 -8.62 -11.54 -9.88
C THR A 134 -9.22 -12.63 -10.73
N LYS A 135 -10.48 -13.02 -10.53
CA LYS A 135 -11.18 -14.01 -11.36
C LYS A 135 -11.23 -13.62 -12.83
N LEU A 136 -11.38 -12.32 -13.15
CA LEU A 136 -11.42 -11.83 -14.53
C LEU A 136 -10.06 -11.90 -15.26
N ILE A 137 -8.96 -11.97 -14.51
CA ILE A 137 -7.61 -11.92 -15.07
C ILE A 137 -6.82 -13.23 -14.87
N GLU A 138 -7.26 -14.10 -13.98
CA GLU A 138 -6.50 -15.31 -13.61
C GLU A 138 -6.30 -16.28 -14.78
N ASP A 139 -7.18 -16.30 -15.77
CA ASP A 139 -7.03 -17.15 -16.96
C ASP A 139 -5.87 -16.73 -17.87
N LYS A 140 -5.32 -15.52 -17.66
CA LYS A 140 -4.10 -15.05 -18.33
C LYS A 140 -2.82 -15.65 -17.72
N PHE A 141 -2.94 -16.45 -16.65
CA PHE A 141 -1.82 -17.00 -15.90
C PHE A 141 -1.92 -18.51 -15.78
N SER A 142 -0.78 -19.19 -15.88
CA SER A 142 -0.69 -20.64 -15.67
C SER A 142 -0.80 -21.05 -14.20
N THR A 143 -0.57 -20.13 -13.29
CA THR A 143 -0.59 -20.35 -11.84
C THR A 143 -1.62 -19.44 -11.18
N LYS A 144 -2.46 -20.01 -10.34
CA LYS A 144 -3.47 -19.25 -9.57
C LYS A 144 -2.99 -19.00 -8.14
N PRO A 145 -3.44 -17.89 -7.52
CA PRO A 145 -3.12 -17.64 -6.11
C PRO A 145 -3.79 -18.68 -5.20
N SER A 146 -3.06 -19.17 -4.20
CA SER A 146 -3.58 -20.10 -3.20
C SER A 146 -4.53 -19.45 -2.21
N SER A 147 -4.36 -18.17 -1.97
CA SER A 147 -5.29 -17.35 -1.16
C SER A 147 -5.11 -15.86 -1.43
N ILE A 148 -6.19 -15.13 -1.24
CA ILE A 148 -6.23 -13.65 -1.35
C ILE A 148 -6.79 -13.11 -0.04
N LYS A 149 -6.04 -12.22 0.62
CA LYS A 149 -6.43 -11.57 1.87
C LYS A 149 -6.24 -10.07 1.82
N VAL A 150 -7.12 -9.33 2.46
CA VAL A 150 -6.99 -7.89 2.65
C VAL A 150 -6.70 -7.60 4.12
N LEU A 151 -5.57 -6.95 4.36
CA LEU A 151 -5.07 -6.64 5.70
C LEU A 151 -4.59 -5.17 5.77
N GLU A 152 -4.15 -4.74 6.92
CA GLU A 152 -3.36 -3.52 7.06
C GLU A 152 -1.88 -3.87 6.82
N LEU A 153 -1.31 -3.32 5.76
CA LEU A 153 0.10 -3.46 5.42
C LEU A 153 0.82 -2.14 5.74
N ARG A 154 2.04 -2.22 6.28
CA ARG A 154 2.73 -1.03 6.76
C ARG A 154 3.15 -0.09 5.61
N ASN A 155 3.89 -0.61 4.61
CA ASN A 155 4.60 0.22 3.62
C ASN A 155 4.42 -0.27 2.19
N ARG A 156 3.36 -1.02 1.89
CA ARG A 156 3.11 -1.58 0.57
C ARG A 156 1.62 -1.67 0.29
N TRP A 157 1.27 -1.66 -0.98
CA TRP A 157 -0.11 -1.84 -1.43
C TRP A 157 -0.54 -3.29 -1.48
N ALA A 158 0.42 -4.17 -1.82
CA ALA A 158 0.20 -5.60 -1.83
C ALA A 158 1.50 -6.36 -1.58
N SER A 159 1.42 -7.67 -1.51
CA SER A 159 2.56 -8.56 -1.27
C SER A 159 2.20 -9.98 -1.69
N TRP A 160 3.11 -10.59 -2.42
CA TRP A 160 3.12 -12.01 -2.73
C TRP A 160 4.03 -12.77 -1.76
N THR A 161 3.79 -14.09 -1.62
CA THR A 161 4.67 -15.01 -0.89
C THR A 161 4.97 -16.27 -1.74
N PRO A 162 6.09 -16.99 -1.49
CA PRO A 162 6.42 -18.25 -2.21
C PRO A 162 5.36 -19.35 -2.11
N LYS A 163 4.41 -19.24 -1.19
CA LYS A 163 3.24 -20.13 -1.08
C LYS A 163 2.07 -19.66 -1.95
N ASN A 164 2.32 -18.78 -2.91
CA ASN A 164 1.32 -18.16 -3.80
C ASN A 164 0.16 -17.48 -3.07
N ARG A 165 0.42 -16.92 -1.89
CA ARG A 165 -0.56 -16.13 -1.15
C ARG A 165 -0.40 -14.67 -1.53
N LEU A 166 -1.50 -14.02 -1.91
CA LEU A 166 -1.56 -12.60 -2.18
C LEU A 166 -2.20 -11.88 -1.00
N THR A 167 -1.58 -10.79 -0.58
CA THR A 167 -2.11 -9.93 0.49
C THR A 167 -2.17 -8.51 -0.02
N PHE A 168 -3.31 -7.83 0.18
CA PHE A 168 -3.54 -6.46 -0.28
C PHE A 168 -3.83 -5.55 0.90
N HIS A 169 -3.47 -4.27 0.77
CA HIS A 169 -3.82 -3.27 1.74
C HIS A 169 -5.29 -2.85 1.55
N TRP A 170 -6.05 -2.66 2.63
CA TRP A 170 -7.45 -2.21 2.56
C TRP A 170 -7.63 -0.88 1.80
N LYS A 171 -6.62 0.00 1.80
CA LYS A 171 -6.63 1.26 1.04
C LYS A 171 -6.74 1.05 -0.48
N CYS A 172 -6.50 -0.14 -1.00
CA CYS A 172 -6.73 -0.45 -2.41
C CYS A 172 -8.18 -0.18 -2.85
N ALA A 173 -9.16 -0.23 -1.91
CA ALA A 173 -10.53 0.18 -2.20
C ALA A 173 -10.70 1.70 -2.45
N MET A 174 -9.69 2.52 -2.23
CA MET A 174 -9.70 3.95 -2.55
C MET A 174 -9.18 4.24 -3.96
N ALA A 175 -8.38 3.35 -4.54
CA ALA A 175 -7.81 3.50 -5.88
C ALA A 175 -8.87 3.33 -6.98
N PRO A 176 -8.72 3.98 -8.14
CA PRO A 176 -9.48 3.64 -9.33
C PRO A 176 -9.36 2.16 -9.66
N VAL A 177 -10.44 1.56 -10.22
CA VAL A 177 -10.45 0.11 -10.53
C VAL A 177 -9.29 -0.28 -11.45
N GLY A 178 -8.95 0.55 -12.46
CA GLY A 178 -7.81 0.28 -13.33
C GLY A 178 -6.47 0.25 -12.59
N VAL A 179 -6.29 1.08 -11.55
CA VAL A 179 -5.09 1.06 -10.70
C VAL A 179 -5.11 -0.17 -9.77
N LEU A 180 -6.27 -0.56 -9.27
CA LEU A 180 -6.44 -1.81 -8.54
C LEU A 180 -6.06 -3.01 -9.40
N ASP A 181 -6.48 -3.04 -10.67
CA ASP A 181 -6.10 -4.07 -11.63
C ASP A 181 -4.58 -4.17 -11.82
N TYR A 182 -3.89 -3.01 -11.86
CA TYR A 182 -2.44 -2.98 -11.91
C TYR A 182 -1.82 -3.63 -10.66
N ILE A 183 -2.31 -3.29 -9.46
CA ILE A 183 -1.78 -3.88 -8.21
C ILE A 183 -2.00 -5.41 -8.23
N ILE A 184 -3.17 -5.87 -8.66
CA ILE A 184 -3.48 -7.30 -8.76
C ILE A 184 -2.57 -7.96 -9.80
N MET A 185 -2.45 -7.39 -11.00
CA MET A 185 -1.62 -7.91 -12.08
C MET A 185 -0.16 -8.03 -11.66
N HIS A 186 0.38 -7.02 -10.96
CA HIS A 186 1.73 -7.02 -10.42
C HIS A 186 1.98 -8.22 -9.48
N GLU A 187 1.07 -8.46 -8.54
CA GLU A 187 1.19 -9.59 -7.62
C GLU A 187 0.97 -10.95 -8.31
N MET A 188 0.14 -10.98 -9.35
CA MET A 188 -0.06 -12.19 -10.17
C MET A 188 1.18 -12.54 -10.99
N VAL A 189 1.92 -11.57 -11.51
CA VAL A 189 3.19 -11.80 -12.21
C VAL A 189 4.24 -12.39 -11.27
N HIS A 190 4.23 -12.04 -9.98
CA HIS A 190 5.10 -12.63 -8.97
C HIS A 190 4.88 -14.13 -8.76
N LEU A 191 3.73 -14.69 -9.11
CA LEU A 191 3.52 -16.15 -9.07
C LEU A 191 4.50 -16.93 -9.94
N LYS A 192 5.02 -16.28 -11.00
CA LYS A 192 6.01 -16.87 -11.92
C LYS A 192 7.40 -16.24 -11.76
N TYR A 193 7.45 -14.94 -11.50
CA TYR A 193 8.70 -14.16 -11.41
C TYR A 193 8.84 -13.53 -10.01
N PRO A 194 9.51 -14.20 -9.07
CA PRO A 194 9.60 -13.74 -7.66
C PRO A 194 10.29 -12.39 -7.45
N SER A 195 11.15 -11.98 -8.38
CA SER A 195 11.89 -10.71 -8.33
C SER A 195 11.51 -9.79 -9.48
N HIS A 196 11.68 -8.48 -9.31
CA HIS A 196 11.46 -7.47 -10.34
C HIS A 196 12.58 -7.45 -11.39
N SER A 197 12.91 -8.64 -11.96
CA SER A 197 13.87 -8.80 -13.05
C SER A 197 13.34 -8.22 -14.36
N PRO A 198 14.18 -8.06 -15.40
CA PRO A 198 13.69 -7.68 -16.74
C PRO A 198 12.57 -8.60 -17.24
N ALA A 199 12.63 -9.91 -16.95
CA ALA A 199 11.58 -10.87 -17.31
C ALA A 199 10.25 -10.59 -16.62
N PHE A 200 10.27 -10.14 -15.35
CA PHE A 200 9.06 -9.69 -14.62
C PHE A 200 8.42 -8.50 -15.35
N TRP A 201 9.20 -7.46 -15.64
CA TRP A 201 8.68 -6.24 -16.25
C TRP A 201 8.18 -6.48 -17.67
N ASN A 202 8.87 -7.32 -18.46
CA ASN A 202 8.43 -7.72 -19.79
C ASN A 202 7.10 -8.49 -19.74
N GLU A 203 6.92 -9.39 -18.78
CA GLU A 203 5.66 -10.11 -18.61
C GLU A 203 4.52 -9.18 -18.17
N LEU A 204 4.79 -8.26 -17.27
CA LEU A 204 3.81 -7.25 -16.84
C LEU A 204 3.40 -6.34 -18.01
N ASP A 205 4.36 -5.84 -18.77
CA ASP A 205 4.13 -4.99 -19.96
C ASP A 205 3.28 -5.72 -21.01
N LYS A 206 3.59 -6.99 -21.27
CA LYS A 206 2.87 -7.83 -22.22
C LYS A 206 1.38 -8.03 -21.83
N LYS A 207 1.12 -8.16 -20.52
CA LYS A 207 -0.25 -8.37 -19.99
C LYS A 207 -1.02 -7.07 -19.75
N MET A 208 -0.33 -5.98 -19.52
CA MET A 208 -0.87 -4.66 -19.20
C MET A 208 0.06 -3.56 -19.73
N PRO A 209 -0.01 -3.22 -21.03
CA PRO A 209 0.91 -2.23 -21.66
C PRO A 209 0.87 -0.85 -21.00
N ASP A 210 -0.25 -0.47 -20.42
CA ASP A 210 -0.45 0.82 -19.73
C ASP A 210 -0.07 0.80 -18.23
N TYR A 211 0.63 -0.26 -17.78
CA TYR A 211 0.95 -0.42 -16.35
C TYR A 211 1.73 0.76 -15.76
N ARG A 212 2.58 1.42 -16.56
CA ARG A 212 3.41 2.56 -16.10
C ARG A 212 2.57 3.79 -15.75
N GLU A 213 1.49 4.03 -16.48
CA GLU A 213 0.54 5.12 -16.19
C GLU A 213 -0.15 4.86 -14.85
N ARG A 214 -0.59 3.63 -14.64
CA ARG A 214 -1.27 3.20 -13.40
C ARG A 214 -0.34 3.20 -12.20
N GLU A 215 0.89 2.75 -12.38
CA GLU A 215 1.95 2.83 -11.37
C GLU A 215 2.24 4.29 -10.99
N ASN A 216 2.36 5.16 -11.99
CA ASN A 216 2.62 6.57 -11.78
C ASN A 216 1.46 7.25 -11.05
N TRP A 217 0.22 6.93 -11.44
CA TRP A 217 -0.96 7.40 -10.71
C TRP A 217 -0.88 7.03 -9.22
N LEU A 218 -0.54 5.77 -8.92
CA LEU A 218 -0.42 5.27 -7.55
C LEU A 218 0.69 5.96 -6.76
N LYS A 219 1.83 6.25 -7.41
CA LYS A 219 2.94 7.00 -6.82
C LYS A 219 2.50 8.42 -6.43
N GLN A 220 1.79 9.11 -7.29
CA GLN A 220 1.35 10.50 -7.09
C GLN A 220 0.17 10.62 -6.12
N ASN A 221 -0.79 9.71 -6.19
CA ASN A 221 -2.06 9.83 -5.47
C ASN A 221 -2.17 8.94 -4.24
N GLY A 222 -1.28 7.98 -4.06
CA GLY A 222 -1.34 7.05 -2.94
C GLY A 222 -1.30 7.73 -1.57
N VAL A 223 -0.71 8.92 -1.44
CA VAL A 223 -0.70 9.71 -0.21
C VAL A 223 -2.09 10.24 0.17
N LYS A 224 -2.94 10.51 -0.84
CA LYS A 224 -4.31 10.99 -0.66
C LYS A 224 -5.28 9.87 -0.23
N MET A 225 -4.85 8.60 -0.36
CA MET A 225 -5.61 7.41 0.05
C MET A 225 -5.43 7.20 1.56
N ALA A 226 -6.02 8.10 2.35
CA ALA A 226 -5.97 8.11 3.81
C ALA A 226 -7.37 8.37 4.41
N LEU A 227 -7.56 8.01 5.66
CA LEU A 227 -8.70 8.36 6.51
C LEU A 227 -8.35 9.53 7.39
#